data_d8ee35ed30601bb8c273eb164c02dfd8
#
_entry.id   d8ee35ed30601bb8c273eb164c02dfd8
#
_cell.length_a   1.000
_cell.length_b   1.000
_cell.length_c   1.000
_cell.angle_alpha   90.00
_cell.angle_beta   90.00
_cell.angle_gamma   90.00
#
_symmetry.space_group_name_H-M   'P 1'
#
loop_
_entity.id
_entity.type
_entity.pdbx_description
1 polymer ?
#
loop_
_entity_poly.entity_id
_entity_poly.type
_entity_poly.pdbx_seq_one_letter_code
_entity_poly.pdbx_strand_id
1 'polypeptide(L)'
;ITGTKARSGKKSPRPHQEKAIAAFHEYFKTGERGKLIMACGTGKTYTALKIAEKETGGKGLVLVLTPSISLVGQTLREWMAESSEEIFPICICSDPEVSKSSKKKDDDTDGYTVTDLALPASTNVQKIVQQFRIAEKFYEKAMVVVFSTYQSIEVVSRAQNKVGREFDLIICDEAHRTTGVTLKGEDDSAFVKVHDNDFIRARRRLYMTATPRLYAEESKQKAKIADAYLCSMDDESLYGPEVFRIGFGEAVDK
;
A
#
# COMPACT_ATOMS: atom_id res chain seq x y z
N ILE A 1 12.48 34.16 -23.44
CA ILE A 1 11.08 34.14 -22.94
C ILE A 1 10.98 32.90 -22.06
N THR A 2 11.25 33.06 -20.75
CA THR A 2 11.10 32.02 -19.75
C THR A 2 9.65 31.97 -19.29
N GLY A 3 8.88 31.05 -19.87
CA GLY A 3 7.53 30.74 -19.39
C GLY A 3 7.61 29.97 -18.07
N THR A 4 7.51 30.65 -16.95
CA THR A 4 7.19 30.06 -15.66
C THR A 4 5.80 29.47 -15.75
N LYS A 5 5.69 28.12 -15.90
CA LYS A 5 4.42 27.44 -15.65
C LYS A 5 4.04 27.73 -14.21
N ALA A 6 2.95 28.51 -14.02
CA ALA A 6 2.34 28.68 -12.70
C ALA A 6 2.06 27.25 -12.15
N ARG A 7 2.58 26.95 -10.96
CA ARG A 7 2.19 25.73 -10.23
C ARG A 7 0.69 25.81 -10.04
N SER A 8 -0.05 24.90 -10.66
CA SER A 8 -1.47 24.73 -10.33
C SER A 8 -1.56 24.44 -8.82
N GLY A 9 -2.51 25.08 -8.12
CA GLY A 9 -2.73 24.82 -6.70
C GLY A 9 -2.95 23.32 -6.46
N LYS A 10 -2.66 22.84 -5.23
CA LYS A 10 -2.92 21.45 -4.84
C LYS A 10 -4.39 21.10 -5.09
N LYS A 11 -4.65 19.85 -5.48
CA LYS A 11 -6.02 19.37 -5.72
C LYS A 11 -6.83 19.39 -4.43
N SER A 12 -8.11 19.71 -4.54
CA SER A 12 -9.09 19.47 -3.48
C SER A 12 -9.78 18.12 -3.69
N PRO A 13 -10.14 17.41 -2.61
CA PRO A 13 -10.91 16.17 -2.74
C PRO A 13 -12.25 16.43 -3.45
N ARG A 14 -12.63 15.51 -4.32
CA ARG A 14 -13.97 15.49 -4.93
C ARG A 14 -15.00 14.98 -3.91
N PRO A 15 -16.31 15.25 -4.07
CA PRO A 15 -17.33 14.85 -3.10
C PRO A 15 -17.32 13.36 -2.70
N HIS A 16 -17.07 12.46 -3.65
CA HIS A 16 -16.97 11.03 -3.36
C HIS A 16 -15.69 10.68 -2.57
N GLN A 17 -14.59 11.40 -2.79
CA GLN A 17 -13.36 11.23 -2.05
C GLN A 17 -13.51 11.75 -0.61
N GLU A 18 -14.19 12.89 -0.42
CA GLU A 18 -14.52 13.41 0.92
C GLU A 18 -15.35 12.40 1.72
N LYS A 19 -16.36 11.79 1.08
CA LYS A 19 -17.17 10.73 1.69
C LYS A 19 -16.32 9.52 2.09
N ALA A 20 -15.40 9.07 1.22
CA ALA A 20 -14.49 7.96 1.52
C ALA A 20 -13.57 8.30 2.72
N ILE A 21 -12.96 9.49 2.71
CA ILE A 21 -12.09 9.97 3.80
C ILE A 21 -12.85 10.04 5.12
N ALA A 22 -14.07 10.57 5.11
CA ALA A 22 -14.91 10.66 6.30
C ALA A 22 -15.33 9.27 6.82
N ALA A 23 -15.71 8.34 5.93
CA ALA A 23 -16.09 6.98 6.28
C ALA A 23 -14.93 6.22 6.94
N PHE A 24 -13.71 6.32 6.40
CA PHE A 24 -12.54 5.69 6.99
C PHE A 24 -12.13 6.34 8.31
N HIS A 25 -12.22 7.66 8.42
CA HIS A 25 -11.93 8.36 9.68
C HIS A 25 -12.87 7.90 10.79
N GLU A 26 -14.16 7.74 10.50
CA GLU A 26 -15.13 7.24 11.48
C GLU A 26 -14.86 5.78 11.84
N TYR A 27 -14.68 4.95 10.81
CA TYR A 27 -14.44 3.52 11.00
C TYR A 27 -13.15 3.24 11.80
N PHE A 28 -12.05 3.93 11.49
CA PHE A 28 -10.77 3.70 12.16
C PHE A 28 -10.68 4.20 13.61
N LYS A 29 -11.75 4.78 14.14
CA LYS A 29 -11.83 5.02 15.60
C LYS A 29 -11.86 3.71 16.40
N THR A 30 -12.44 2.65 15.84
CA THR A 30 -12.60 1.35 16.49
C THR A 30 -12.12 0.17 15.65
N GLY A 31 -12.09 0.30 14.33
CA GLY A 31 -11.65 -0.72 13.39
C GLY A 31 -10.16 -0.64 13.09
N GLU A 32 -9.58 -1.78 12.74
CA GLU A 32 -8.14 -1.88 12.42
C GLU A 32 -7.89 -2.16 10.94
N ARG A 33 -8.84 -2.77 10.23
CA ARG A 33 -8.72 -3.19 8.83
C ARG A 33 -9.98 -2.83 8.06
N GLY A 34 -9.85 -2.28 6.85
CA GLY A 34 -10.99 -1.91 6.05
C GLY A 34 -10.70 -1.85 4.55
N LYS A 35 -11.74 -2.10 3.75
CA LYS A 35 -11.66 -2.12 2.28
C LYS A 35 -12.21 -0.83 1.69
N LEU A 36 -11.44 -0.23 0.78
CA LEU A 36 -11.80 0.90 -0.07
C LEU A 36 -11.95 0.41 -1.50
N ILE A 37 -13.18 0.29 -1.97
CA ILE A 37 -13.48 -0.16 -3.33
C ILE A 37 -13.82 1.05 -4.19
N MET A 38 -12.91 1.42 -5.08
CA MET A 38 -13.07 2.57 -5.97
C MET A 38 -12.71 2.19 -7.40
N ALA A 39 -13.58 2.49 -8.35
CA ALA A 39 -13.33 2.23 -9.77
C ALA A 39 -12.05 2.92 -10.28
N CYS A 40 -11.46 2.40 -11.36
CA CYS A 40 -10.30 3.02 -11.99
C CYS A 40 -10.62 4.47 -12.39
N GLY A 41 -9.64 5.37 -12.25
CA GLY A 41 -9.82 6.79 -12.60
C GLY A 41 -10.56 7.65 -11.57
N THR A 42 -11.10 7.08 -10.49
CA THR A 42 -11.80 7.84 -9.43
C THR A 42 -10.86 8.51 -8.43
N GLY A 43 -9.55 8.31 -8.57
CA GLY A 43 -8.52 8.94 -7.74
C GLY A 43 -8.21 8.20 -6.44
N LYS A 44 -8.16 6.86 -6.46
CA LYS A 44 -7.78 6.01 -5.31
C LYS A 44 -6.50 6.48 -4.62
N THR A 45 -5.43 6.71 -5.39
CA THR A 45 -4.11 7.11 -4.87
C THR A 45 -4.17 8.41 -4.08
N TYR A 46 -4.91 9.40 -4.60
CA TYR A 46 -5.12 10.67 -3.91
C TYR A 46 -6.02 10.52 -2.67
N THR A 47 -7.09 9.70 -2.77
CA THR A 47 -7.96 9.40 -1.62
C THR A 47 -7.18 8.73 -0.50
N ALA A 48 -6.30 7.77 -0.83
CA ALA A 48 -5.44 7.09 0.14
C ALA A 48 -4.47 8.06 0.84
N LEU A 49 -3.88 9.01 0.09
CA LEU A 49 -3.06 10.08 0.67
C LEU A 49 -3.85 10.87 1.72
N LYS A 50 -5.07 11.32 1.37
CA LYS A 50 -5.89 12.12 2.28
C LYS A 50 -6.40 11.32 3.49
N ILE A 51 -6.64 10.02 3.35
CA ILE A 51 -6.89 9.12 4.48
C ILE A 51 -5.65 9.04 5.36
N ALA A 52 -4.45 8.83 4.79
CA ALA A 52 -3.21 8.76 5.56
C ALA A 52 -2.95 10.07 6.33
N GLU A 53 -3.06 11.22 5.69
CA GLU A 53 -2.94 12.53 6.35
C GLU A 53 -3.92 12.69 7.51
N LYS A 54 -5.18 12.30 7.31
CA LYS A 54 -6.24 12.39 8.32
C LYS A 54 -5.98 11.48 9.51
N GLU A 55 -5.61 10.21 9.24
CA GLU A 55 -5.44 9.18 10.29
C GLU A 55 -4.15 9.35 11.10
N THR A 56 -3.14 9.94 10.51
CA THR A 56 -1.85 10.18 11.19
C THR A 56 -1.72 11.61 11.73
N GLY A 57 -2.63 12.50 11.34
CA GLY A 57 -2.48 13.94 11.62
C GLY A 57 -1.24 14.53 10.95
N GLY A 58 -0.84 13.98 9.80
CA GLY A 58 0.33 14.41 9.03
C GLY A 58 1.67 14.02 9.65
N LYS A 59 1.69 13.01 10.54
CA LYS A 59 2.86 12.57 11.30
C LYS A 59 3.01 11.07 11.30
N GLY A 60 4.04 10.55 11.99
CA GLY A 60 4.19 9.11 12.20
C GLY A 60 4.74 8.34 11.01
N LEU A 61 4.45 7.03 10.95
CA LEU A 61 5.05 6.09 10.01
C LEU A 61 3.98 5.35 9.20
N VAL A 62 4.01 5.53 7.88
CA VAL A 62 3.06 4.92 6.93
C VAL A 62 3.81 4.02 5.97
N LEU A 63 3.24 2.86 5.65
CA LEU A 63 3.71 1.97 4.58
C LEU A 63 2.71 1.95 3.43
N VAL A 64 3.18 2.16 2.23
CA VAL A 64 2.41 2.01 1.00
C VAL A 64 2.97 0.86 0.19
N LEU A 65 2.18 -0.17 -0.01
CA LEU A 65 2.52 -1.37 -0.79
C LEU A 65 1.82 -1.34 -2.14
N THR A 66 2.61 -1.50 -3.20
CA THR A 66 2.12 -1.57 -4.58
C THR A 66 2.65 -2.82 -5.28
N PRO A 67 1.99 -3.32 -6.35
CA PRO A 67 2.42 -4.54 -7.03
C PRO A 67 3.63 -4.36 -7.94
N SER A 68 4.01 -3.14 -8.30
CA SER A 68 5.12 -2.89 -9.23
C SER A 68 5.93 -1.64 -8.89
N ILE A 69 7.17 -1.58 -9.37
CA ILE A 69 8.07 -0.42 -9.20
C ILE A 69 7.50 0.82 -9.91
N SER A 70 6.86 0.64 -11.06
CA SER A 70 6.18 1.72 -11.79
C SER A 70 5.12 2.40 -10.92
N LEU A 71 4.29 1.62 -10.23
CA LEU A 71 3.27 2.12 -9.31
C LEU A 71 3.88 2.76 -8.05
N VAL A 72 5.00 2.23 -7.53
CA VAL A 72 5.77 2.91 -6.46
C VAL A 72 6.15 4.32 -6.91
N GLY A 73 6.76 4.44 -8.08
CA GLY A 73 7.20 5.74 -8.61
C GLY A 73 6.03 6.70 -8.89
N GLN A 74 4.92 6.18 -9.42
CA GLN A 74 3.73 6.98 -9.68
C GLN A 74 3.12 7.49 -8.37
N THR A 75 2.91 6.61 -7.40
CA THR A 75 2.32 6.95 -6.10
C THR A 75 3.19 7.93 -5.33
N LEU A 76 4.50 7.70 -5.31
CA LEU A 76 5.48 8.62 -4.72
C LEU A 76 5.34 10.03 -5.31
N ARG A 77 5.38 10.16 -6.65
CA ARG A 77 5.28 11.47 -7.32
C ARG A 77 3.95 12.17 -7.02
N GLU A 78 2.84 11.44 -7.07
CA GLU A 78 1.52 11.99 -6.76
C GLU A 78 1.43 12.46 -5.30
N TRP A 79 1.90 11.65 -4.35
CA TRP A 79 1.87 12.00 -2.94
C TRP A 79 2.75 13.20 -2.61
N MET A 80 3.99 13.24 -3.16
CA MET A 80 4.89 14.38 -2.98
C MET A 80 4.34 15.68 -3.59
N ALA A 81 3.57 15.59 -4.68
CA ALA A 81 2.97 16.76 -5.33
C ALA A 81 1.72 17.27 -4.62
N GLU A 82 0.88 16.36 -4.09
CA GLU A 82 -0.48 16.67 -3.64
C GLU A 82 -0.64 16.64 -2.10
N SER A 83 0.37 16.19 -1.36
CA SER A 83 0.29 16.17 0.10
C SER A 83 0.15 17.58 0.68
N SER A 84 -0.77 17.74 1.62
CA SER A 84 -0.91 18.96 2.42
C SER A 84 0.12 19.04 3.53
N GLU A 85 0.63 17.89 3.94
CA GLU A 85 1.58 17.70 5.02
C GLU A 85 3.00 17.46 4.49
N GLU A 86 4.00 17.66 5.32
CA GLU A 86 5.37 17.31 4.98
C GLU A 86 5.55 15.79 4.95
N ILE A 87 6.13 15.27 3.86
CA ILE A 87 6.45 13.84 3.70
C ILE A 87 7.96 13.64 3.70
N PHE A 88 8.43 12.70 4.54
CA PHE A 88 9.77 12.14 4.48
C PHE A 88 9.69 10.77 3.81
N PRO A 89 10.07 10.63 2.53
CA PRO A 89 9.88 9.40 1.79
C PRO A 89 11.07 8.44 1.95
N ILE A 90 10.77 7.13 2.04
CA ILE A 90 11.73 6.02 2.00
C ILE A 90 11.26 5.05 0.92
N CYS A 91 12.14 4.67 -0.03
CA CYS A 91 11.81 3.73 -1.09
C CYS A 91 12.50 2.38 -0.89
N ILE A 92 11.70 1.29 -0.89
CA ILE A 92 12.18 -0.08 -0.72
C ILE A 92 11.69 -0.92 -1.90
N CYS A 93 12.54 -1.11 -2.89
CA CYS A 93 12.24 -1.93 -4.08
C CYS A 93 13.48 -2.72 -4.49
N SER A 94 13.28 -3.93 -5.01
CA SER A 94 14.34 -4.74 -5.62
C SER A 94 14.51 -4.35 -7.10
N ASP A 95 15.76 -4.28 -7.55
CA ASP A 95 16.05 -4.15 -8.97
C ASP A 95 15.73 -5.48 -9.68
N PRO A 96 14.85 -5.51 -10.69
CA PRO A 96 14.52 -6.74 -11.41
C PRO A 96 15.73 -7.35 -12.16
N GLU A 97 16.80 -6.60 -12.42
CA GLU A 97 18.00 -7.13 -13.08
C GLU A 97 18.82 -8.06 -12.18
N VAL A 98 18.78 -7.88 -10.86
CA VAL A 98 19.49 -8.77 -9.91
C VAL A 98 18.77 -10.11 -9.75
N SER A 99 17.46 -10.19 -10.07
CA SER A 99 16.63 -11.39 -9.96
C SER A 99 16.67 -12.31 -11.18
N LYS A 100 17.29 -11.90 -12.29
CA LYS A 100 17.31 -12.68 -13.55
C LYS A 100 18.19 -13.94 -13.53
N SER A 101 18.84 -14.28 -12.42
CA SER A 101 19.62 -15.53 -12.31
C SER A 101 18.78 -16.78 -11.98
N SER A 102 17.47 -16.68 -11.76
CA SER A 102 16.59 -17.85 -11.55
C SER A 102 15.23 -17.67 -12.21
N LYS A 103 15.12 -18.21 -13.40
CA LYS A 103 13.94 -18.74 -14.13
C LYS A 103 12.54 -18.37 -13.64
N LYS A 104 11.82 -17.51 -14.34
CA LYS A 104 10.64 -17.75 -15.18
C LYS A 104 10.05 -16.40 -15.61
N LYS A 105 9.73 -16.31 -16.90
CA LYS A 105 8.98 -15.20 -17.49
C LYS A 105 7.57 -15.20 -16.90
N ASP A 106 7.24 -14.23 -16.06
CA ASP A 106 5.88 -13.73 -15.93
C ASP A 106 5.83 -12.38 -16.63
N ASP A 107 4.90 -12.29 -17.54
CA ASP A 107 4.76 -11.35 -18.66
C ASP A 107 4.10 -10.05 -18.18
N ASP A 108 4.67 -9.34 -17.21
CA ASP A 108 4.19 -8.02 -16.74
C ASP A 108 5.38 -7.15 -16.28
N THR A 109 6.45 -7.10 -17.07
CA THR A 109 7.53 -6.15 -16.84
C THR A 109 7.23 -4.86 -17.60
N ASP A 110 6.48 -3.95 -16.98
CA ASP A 110 6.60 -2.54 -17.28
C ASP A 110 8.08 -2.17 -17.17
N GLY A 111 8.67 -1.64 -18.25
CA GLY A 111 10.10 -1.39 -18.38
C GLY A 111 10.68 -0.32 -17.45
N TYR A 112 10.13 -0.15 -16.25
CA TYR A 112 10.63 0.73 -15.20
C TYR A 112 11.63 0.00 -14.31
N THR A 113 12.77 0.64 -14.08
CA THR A 113 13.82 0.16 -13.20
C THR A 113 13.89 1.00 -11.92
N VAL A 114 14.62 0.52 -10.92
CA VAL A 114 14.85 1.26 -9.66
C VAL A 114 15.54 2.61 -9.93
N THR A 115 16.34 2.71 -11.00
CA THR A 115 17.00 3.94 -11.40
C THR A 115 16.05 5.03 -11.92
N ASP A 116 14.83 4.66 -12.29
CA ASP A 116 13.79 5.60 -12.74
C ASP A 116 13.03 6.24 -11.56
N LEU A 117 13.29 5.80 -10.34
CA LEU A 117 12.74 6.43 -9.13
C LEU A 117 13.49 7.74 -8.85
N ALA A 118 12.73 8.79 -8.51
CA ALA A 118 13.28 10.10 -8.16
C ALA A 118 14.10 10.10 -6.85
N LEU A 119 14.10 8.98 -6.11
CA LEU A 119 14.79 8.79 -4.84
C LEU A 119 15.59 7.48 -4.85
N PRO A 120 16.71 7.43 -4.08
CA PRO A 120 17.46 6.20 -3.95
C PRO A 120 16.61 5.11 -3.32
N ALA A 121 16.39 4.02 -4.05
CA ALA A 121 15.75 2.83 -3.56
C ALA A 121 16.79 1.77 -3.17
N SER A 122 16.48 0.94 -2.18
CA SER A 122 17.38 -0.11 -1.71
C SER A 122 16.60 -1.29 -1.17
N THR A 123 17.18 -2.49 -1.28
CA THR A 123 16.78 -3.70 -0.55
C THR A 123 17.79 -4.10 0.52
N ASN A 124 18.86 -3.32 0.69
CA ASN A 124 19.81 -3.56 1.76
C ASN A 124 19.23 -3.17 3.11
N VAL A 125 18.91 -4.17 3.94
CA VAL A 125 18.27 -3.99 5.26
C VAL A 125 19.05 -3.02 6.15
N GLN A 126 20.37 -3.03 6.14
CA GLN A 126 21.18 -2.14 6.99
C GLN A 126 21.05 -0.67 6.56
N LYS A 127 21.08 -0.40 5.25
CA LYS A 127 20.85 0.95 4.70
C LYS A 127 19.44 1.44 5.05
N ILE A 128 18.44 0.57 4.93
CA ILE A 128 17.06 0.90 5.27
C ILE A 128 16.91 1.20 6.76
N VAL A 129 17.50 0.39 7.64
CA VAL A 129 17.52 0.67 9.09
C VAL A 129 18.16 2.02 9.39
N GLN A 130 19.24 2.40 8.69
CA GLN A 130 19.83 3.73 8.84
C GLN A 130 18.86 4.83 8.40
N GLN A 131 18.13 4.65 7.29
CA GLN A 131 17.09 5.60 6.85
C GLN A 131 15.97 5.73 7.88
N PHE A 132 15.49 4.62 8.47
CA PHE A 132 14.50 4.65 9.55
C PHE A 132 15.02 5.42 10.77
N ARG A 133 16.27 5.19 11.19
CA ARG A 133 16.88 5.91 12.31
C ARG A 133 17.02 7.41 12.03
N ILE A 134 17.37 7.79 10.80
CA ILE A 134 17.39 9.21 10.40
C ILE A 134 15.97 9.78 10.44
N ALA A 135 14.97 9.00 10.03
CA ALA A 135 13.58 9.39 9.99
C ALA A 135 12.93 9.52 11.38
N GLU A 136 13.48 8.88 12.42
CA GLU A 136 12.95 8.93 13.80
C GLU A 136 12.69 10.37 14.28
N LYS A 137 13.57 11.30 13.98
CA LYS A 137 13.45 12.72 14.35
C LYS A 137 12.35 13.47 13.61
N PHE A 138 11.77 12.87 12.58
CA PHE A 138 10.67 13.44 11.79
C PHE A 138 9.31 12.91 12.19
N TYR A 139 9.19 11.77 12.90
CA TYR A 139 7.89 11.15 13.22
C TYR A 139 6.90 12.09 13.93
N GLU A 140 7.37 13.08 14.67
CA GLU A 140 6.52 14.07 15.36
C GLU A 140 6.27 15.35 14.53
N LYS A 141 6.87 15.45 13.35
CA LYS A 141 6.86 16.69 12.54
C LYS A 141 6.34 16.46 11.13
N ALA A 142 6.55 15.28 10.58
CA ALA A 142 6.23 14.92 9.22
C ALA A 142 5.70 13.49 9.15
N MET A 143 5.02 13.18 8.07
CA MET A 143 4.60 11.82 7.74
C MET A 143 5.77 11.09 7.08
N VAL A 144 6.40 10.14 7.78
CA VAL A 144 7.41 9.26 7.18
C VAL A 144 6.68 8.18 6.39
N VAL A 145 6.88 8.16 5.08
CA VAL A 145 6.18 7.24 4.19
C VAL A 145 7.17 6.28 3.53
N VAL A 146 7.01 5.00 3.81
CA VAL A 146 7.74 3.92 3.15
C VAL A 146 6.94 3.49 1.93
N PHE A 147 7.48 3.72 0.75
CA PHE A 147 6.94 3.22 -0.52
C PHE A 147 7.66 1.93 -0.90
N SER A 148 6.92 0.83 -1.04
CA SER A 148 7.51 -0.47 -1.32
C SER A 148 6.65 -1.29 -2.28
N THR A 149 7.29 -2.26 -2.94
CA THR A 149 6.56 -3.33 -3.62
C THR A 149 6.22 -4.44 -2.63
N TYR A 150 5.15 -5.22 -2.91
CA TYR A 150 4.84 -6.40 -2.12
C TYR A 150 6.00 -7.41 -2.07
N GLN A 151 6.73 -7.57 -3.17
CA GLN A 151 7.87 -8.47 -3.26
C GLN A 151 8.99 -8.12 -2.27
N SER A 152 9.08 -6.85 -1.87
CA SER A 152 10.08 -6.37 -0.92
C SER A 152 9.60 -6.35 0.55
N ILE A 153 8.40 -6.91 0.84
CA ILE A 153 7.79 -6.86 2.18
C ILE A 153 8.67 -7.51 3.26
N GLU A 154 9.44 -8.54 2.93
CA GLU A 154 10.38 -9.15 3.87
C GLU A 154 11.48 -8.19 4.32
N VAL A 155 11.98 -7.38 3.39
CA VAL A 155 12.99 -6.38 3.70
C VAL A 155 12.41 -5.31 4.62
N VAL A 156 11.16 -4.89 4.37
CA VAL A 156 10.42 -3.95 5.22
C VAL A 156 10.25 -4.53 6.62
N SER A 157 9.77 -5.78 6.74
CA SER A 157 9.56 -6.48 8.01
C SER A 157 10.88 -6.60 8.81
N ARG A 158 11.97 -7.03 8.17
CA ARG A 158 13.29 -7.13 8.80
C ARG A 158 13.80 -5.78 9.31
N ALA A 159 13.59 -4.71 8.53
CA ALA A 159 13.97 -3.36 8.96
C ALA A 159 13.11 -2.89 10.13
N GLN A 160 11.79 -3.09 10.06
CA GLN A 160 10.85 -2.78 11.13
C GLN A 160 11.24 -3.47 12.44
N ASN A 161 11.55 -4.77 12.39
CA ASN A 161 11.94 -5.54 13.57
C ASN A 161 13.23 -5.00 14.23
N LYS A 162 14.18 -4.49 13.44
CA LYS A 162 15.42 -3.91 13.96
C LYS A 162 15.24 -2.53 14.59
N VAL A 163 14.27 -1.73 14.14
CA VAL A 163 13.97 -0.43 14.72
C VAL A 163 12.90 -0.49 15.82
N GLY A 164 12.13 -1.59 15.89
CA GLY A 164 11.15 -1.84 16.95
C GLY A 164 9.86 -1.00 16.86
N ARG A 165 9.61 -0.27 15.75
CA ARG A 165 8.43 0.59 15.60
C ARG A 165 7.39 -0.05 14.69
N GLU A 166 6.12 -0.01 15.08
CA GLU A 166 5.00 -0.40 14.22
C GLU A 166 4.60 0.73 13.26
N PHE A 167 3.98 0.38 12.16
CA PHE A 167 3.35 1.34 11.24
C PHE A 167 2.04 1.86 11.84
N ASP A 168 1.80 3.16 11.73
CA ASP A 168 0.52 3.75 12.11
C ASP A 168 -0.57 3.34 11.10
N LEU A 169 -0.19 3.21 9.82
CA LEU A 169 -1.07 2.76 8.74
C LEU A 169 -0.28 2.01 7.67
N ILE A 170 -0.80 0.84 7.22
CA ILE A 170 -0.37 0.19 5.98
C ILE A 170 -1.47 0.38 4.94
N ILE A 171 -1.08 0.83 3.75
CA ILE A 171 -1.96 0.95 2.59
C ILE A 171 -1.56 -0.12 1.58
N CYS A 172 -2.50 -0.98 1.24
CA CYS A 172 -2.37 -2.06 0.27
C CYS A 172 -3.04 -1.64 -1.03
N ASP A 173 -2.27 -1.14 -2.00
CA ASP A 173 -2.79 -0.81 -3.32
C ASP A 173 -2.96 -2.07 -4.16
N GLU A 174 -3.96 -2.09 -5.05
CA GLU A 174 -4.38 -3.25 -5.83
C GLU A 174 -4.53 -4.51 -4.95
N ALA A 175 -5.24 -4.35 -3.83
CA ALA A 175 -5.35 -5.35 -2.76
C ALA A 175 -5.94 -6.69 -3.21
N HIS A 176 -6.59 -6.77 -4.39
CA HIS A 176 -7.01 -8.04 -4.99
C HIS A 176 -5.82 -8.99 -5.27
N ARG A 177 -4.59 -8.46 -5.36
CA ARG A 177 -3.37 -9.27 -5.50
C ARG A 177 -2.91 -9.90 -4.19
N THR A 178 -3.40 -9.45 -3.04
CA THR A 178 -3.11 -10.06 -1.73
C THR A 178 -4.00 -11.27 -1.42
N THR A 179 -4.84 -11.67 -2.37
CA THR A 179 -5.61 -12.90 -2.32
C THR A 179 -4.82 -14.08 -2.87
N GLY A 180 -5.10 -15.27 -2.40
CA GLY A 180 -4.44 -16.47 -2.90
C GLY A 180 -4.64 -17.70 -2.02
N VAL A 181 -4.07 -18.81 -2.46
CA VAL A 181 -4.06 -20.09 -1.74
C VAL A 181 -2.62 -20.44 -1.44
N THR A 182 -2.30 -20.72 -0.18
CA THR A 182 -1.00 -21.26 0.26
C THR A 182 -1.21 -22.62 0.86
N LEU A 183 -0.46 -23.63 0.39
CA LEU A 183 -0.47 -24.98 0.97
C LEU A 183 0.28 -24.97 2.30
N LYS A 184 -0.21 -25.76 3.25
CA LYS A 184 0.45 -25.89 4.55
C LYS A 184 1.87 -26.42 4.38
N GLY A 185 2.84 -25.70 4.91
CA GLY A 185 4.26 -26.04 4.81
C GLY A 185 4.98 -25.40 3.61
N GLU A 186 4.28 -24.67 2.77
CA GLU A 186 4.90 -23.79 1.77
C GLU A 186 5.07 -22.38 2.35
N ASP A 187 6.09 -21.66 1.88
CA ASP A 187 6.27 -20.25 2.22
C ASP A 187 5.14 -19.41 1.62
N ASP A 188 4.52 -18.58 2.45
CA ASP A 188 3.52 -17.62 2.01
C ASP A 188 4.07 -16.73 0.91
N SER A 189 3.25 -16.48 -0.12
CA SER A 189 3.63 -15.50 -1.13
C SER A 189 3.84 -14.13 -0.48
N ALA A 190 4.75 -13.34 -1.02
CA ALA A 190 5.03 -11.99 -0.54
C ALA A 190 3.76 -11.12 -0.42
N PHE A 191 2.75 -11.39 -1.25
CA PHE A 191 1.51 -10.65 -1.27
C PHE A 191 0.58 -10.93 -0.08
N VAL A 192 0.54 -12.16 0.45
CA VAL A 192 -0.34 -12.52 1.58
C VAL A 192 0.30 -12.22 2.94
N LYS A 193 1.62 -12.09 3.01
CA LYS A 193 2.35 -11.78 4.25
C LYS A 193 1.91 -10.46 4.91
N VAL A 194 1.31 -9.54 4.16
CA VAL A 194 0.80 -8.28 4.70
C VAL A 194 -0.34 -8.45 5.71
N HIS A 195 -1.04 -9.60 5.68
CA HIS A 195 -2.14 -9.85 6.61
C HIS A 195 -1.67 -10.25 8.00
N ASP A 196 -0.45 -10.74 8.14
CA ASP A 196 0.12 -11.23 9.38
C ASP A 196 0.73 -10.09 10.21
N ASN A 197 0.16 -9.87 11.41
CA ASN A 197 0.65 -8.86 12.36
C ASN A 197 1.98 -9.27 13.02
N ASP A 198 2.28 -10.57 13.12
CA ASP A 198 3.55 -11.04 13.66
C ASP A 198 4.66 -10.86 12.63
N PHE A 199 4.33 -10.93 11.34
CA PHE A 199 5.27 -10.69 10.27
C PHE A 199 5.55 -9.19 10.04
N ILE A 200 4.49 -8.35 9.97
CA ILE A 200 4.60 -6.90 9.80
C ILE A 200 3.57 -6.18 10.66
N ARG A 201 4.03 -5.39 11.62
CA ARG A 201 3.18 -4.75 12.62
C ARG A 201 2.61 -3.43 12.15
N ALA A 202 1.30 -3.26 12.30
CA ALA A 202 0.62 -2.01 12.05
C ALA A 202 -0.64 -1.87 12.89
N ARG A 203 -0.95 -0.64 13.29
CA ARG A 203 -2.19 -0.32 13.98
C ARG A 203 -3.40 -0.47 13.08
N ARG A 204 -3.27 -0.04 11.82
CA ARG A 204 -4.37 -0.01 10.85
C ARG A 204 -3.91 -0.48 9.48
N ARG A 205 -4.84 -1.08 8.72
CA ARG A 205 -4.63 -1.48 7.33
C ARG A 205 -5.78 -1.02 6.44
N LEU A 206 -5.44 -0.33 5.37
CA LEU A 206 -6.34 0.08 4.30
C LEU A 206 -6.08 -0.78 3.08
N TYR A 207 -7.07 -1.58 2.69
CA TYR A 207 -7.03 -2.39 1.48
C TYR A 207 -7.81 -1.70 0.37
N MET A 208 -7.15 -1.27 -0.69
CA MET A 208 -7.81 -0.57 -1.79
C MET A 208 -7.68 -1.29 -3.12
N THR A 209 -8.77 -1.35 -3.86
CA THR A 209 -8.84 -1.93 -5.21
C THR A 209 -10.03 -1.39 -5.98
N ALA A 210 -9.98 -1.51 -7.31
CA ALA A 210 -11.14 -1.30 -8.17
C ALA A 210 -12.00 -2.57 -8.29
N THR A 211 -11.38 -3.74 -8.18
CA THR A 211 -11.97 -5.05 -8.47
C THR A 211 -11.67 -6.02 -7.32
N PRO A 212 -12.56 -6.10 -6.31
CA PRO A 212 -12.36 -7.06 -5.23
C PRO A 212 -12.41 -8.48 -5.76
N ARG A 213 -11.47 -9.32 -5.33
CA ARG A 213 -11.38 -10.72 -5.71
C ARG A 213 -11.97 -11.60 -4.61
N LEU A 214 -13.03 -12.31 -4.97
CA LEU A 214 -13.76 -13.23 -4.10
C LEU A 214 -13.61 -14.65 -4.63
N TYR A 215 -13.46 -15.61 -3.73
CA TYR A 215 -13.44 -17.02 -4.09
C TYR A 215 -14.78 -17.67 -3.75
N ALA A 216 -15.27 -18.53 -4.64
CA ALA A 216 -16.51 -19.28 -4.44
C ALA A 216 -16.38 -20.24 -3.22
N GLU A 217 -17.50 -20.54 -2.57
CA GLU A 217 -17.54 -21.45 -1.40
C GLU A 217 -16.94 -22.83 -1.70
N GLU A 218 -17.11 -23.34 -2.91
CA GLU A 218 -16.48 -24.62 -3.35
C GLU A 218 -14.95 -24.55 -3.29
N SER A 219 -14.36 -23.41 -3.68
CA SER A 219 -12.90 -23.19 -3.60
C SER A 219 -12.42 -23.10 -2.16
N LYS A 220 -13.19 -22.45 -1.29
CA LYS A 220 -12.91 -22.37 0.14
C LYS A 220 -12.98 -23.72 0.81
N GLN A 221 -13.99 -24.55 0.46
CA GLN A 221 -14.10 -25.91 0.96
C GLN A 221 -12.94 -26.81 0.49
N LYS A 222 -12.56 -26.72 -0.79
CA LYS A 222 -11.40 -27.44 -1.33
C LYS A 222 -10.10 -27.07 -0.61
N ALA A 223 -9.90 -25.79 -0.33
CA ALA A 223 -8.74 -25.32 0.43
C ALA A 223 -8.71 -25.90 1.85
N LYS A 224 -9.86 -25.93 2.55
CA LYS A 224 -9.98 -26.57 3.88
C LYS A 224 -9.66 -28.09 3.85
N ILE A 225 -10.16 -28.81 2.85
CA ILE A 225 -9.89 -30.25 2.68
C ILE A 225 -8.40 -30.49 2.39
N ALA A 226 -7.78 -29.61 1.62
CA ALA A 226 -6.35 -29.69 1.30
C ALA A 226 -5.42 -29.16 2.41
N ASP A 227 -5.99 -28.76 3.56
CA ASP A 227 -5.24 -28.10 4.65
C ASP A 227 -4.44 -26.88 4.14
N ALA A 228 -5.07 -26.11 3.23
CA ALA A 228 -4.51 -24.93 2.61
C ALA A 228 -5.12 -23.66 3.19
N TYR A 229 -4.30 -22.61 3.30
CA TYR A 229 -4.75 -21.29 3.70
C TYR A 229 -5.24 -20.50 2.48
N LEU A 230 -6.48 -20.01 2.51
CA LEU A 230 -7.08 -19.24 1.42
C LEU A 230 -7.38 -17.81 1.88
N CYS A 231 -6.75 -16.82 1.23
CA CYS A 231 -7.07 -15.41 1.42
C CYS A 231 -8.10 -14.97 0.37
N SER A 232 -9.31 -14.62 0.79
CA SER A 232 -10.38 -14.08 -0.04
C SER A 232 -10.85 -12.74 0.52
N MET A 233 -11.16 -11.77 -0.35
CA MET A 233 -11.47 -10.40 0.11
C MET A 233 -12.82 -10.27 0.84
N ASP A 234 -13.64 -11.31 0.87
CA ASP A 234 -14.83 -11.39 1.71
C ASP A 234 -14.55 -11.89 3.14
N ASP A 235 -13.30 -12.31 3.42
CA ASP A 235 -12.88 -12.62 4.79
C ASP A 235 -12.57 -11.33 5.56
N GLU A 236 -13.53 -10.91 6.38
CA GLU A 236 -13.41 -9.69 7.18
C GLU A 236 -12.35 -9.80 8.28
N SER A 237 -11.96 -11.00 8.70
CA SER A 237 -10.86 -11.19 9.66
C SER A 237 -9.52 -10.77 9.09
N LEU A 238 -9.35 -10.91 7.77
CA LEU A 238 -8.12 -10.54 7.05
C LEU A 238 -8.17 -9.11 6.51
N TYR A 239 -9.28 -8.73 5.88
CA TYR A 239 -9.42 -7.48 5.13
C TYR A 239 -10.24 -6.40 5.84
N GLY A 240 -10.96 -6.76 6.91
CA GLY A 240 -11.99 -5.90 7.49
C GLY A 240 -13.22 -5.77 6.59
N PRO A 241 -14.22 -4.98 7.01
CA PRO A 241 -15.43 -4.73 6.23
C PRO A 241 -15.13 -3.83 5.02
N GLU A 242 -16.09 -3.78 4.11
CA GLU A 242 -16.14 -2.77 3.07
C GLU A 242 -16.60 -1.44 3.68
N VAL A 243 -15.67 -0.52 3.90
CA VAL A 243 -15.94 0.78 4.54
C VAL A 243 -16.50 1.78 3.54
N PHE A 244 -16.03 1.72 2.29
CA PHE A 244 -16.53 2.59 1.23
C PHE A 244 -16.44 1.93 -0.14
N ARG A 245 -17.51 2.13 -0.95
CA ARG A 245 -17.54 1.70 -2.35
C ARG A 245 -18.04 2.82 -3.25
N ILE A 246 -17.42 2.94 -4.43
CA ILE A 246 -17.94 3.73 -5.54
C ILE A 246 -17.66 3.04 -6.88
N GLY A 247 -18.70 2.84 -7.67
CA GLY A 247 -18.63 2.34 -9.04
C GLY A 247 -18.29 3.43 -10.05
N PHE A 248 -18.02 3.01 -11.29
CA PHE A 248 -17.69 3.95 -12.38
C PHE A 248 -18.87 4.89 -12.72
N GLY A 249 -20.10 4.39 -12.76
CA GLY A 249 -21.30 5.18 -13.08
C GLY A 249 -21.55 6.30 -12.06
N GLU A 250 -21.40 6.01 -10.77
CA GLU A 250 -21.61 6.98 -9.70
C GLU A 250 -20.55 8.09 -9.64
N ALA A 251 -19.38 7.86 -10.23
CA ALA A 251 -18.29 8.82 -10.24
C ALA A 251 -18.36 9.82 -11.40
N VAL A 252 -19.14 9.50 -12.45
CA VAL A 252 -19.29 10.32 -13.68
C VAL A 252 -20.51 11.24 -13.61
N ASP A 253 -21.51 10.89 -12.79
CA ASP A 253 -22.80 11.62 -12.69
C ASP A 253 -22.76 12.89 -11.83
N LYS A 254 -21.56 13.51 -11.65
CA LYS A 254 -21.44 14.78 -10.89
C LYS A 254 -20.41 15.72 -11.50
#